data_624831a858fec97bfc16acb64e725c55
#
_entry.id   624831a858fec97bfc16acb64e725c55
#
_cell.length_a   1.000
_cell.length_b   1.000
_cell.length_c   1.000
_cell.angle_alpha   90.00
_cell.angle_beta   90.00
_cell.angle_gamma   90.00
#
_symmetry.space_group_name_H-M   'P 1'
#
loop_
_entity.id
_entity.type
_entity.pdbx_description
1 polymer ?
#
loop_
_entity_poly.entity_id
_entity_poly.type
_entity_poly.pdbx_seq_one_letter_code
_entity_poly.pdbx_strand_id
1 'polypeptide(L)'
;MDEFQLELENRIKNLMWTVSGDYGLEFKPDLQAFARSKYIALYDGIKQGAFAKFFDREAYSLYLVKKIYLHAMEAPLMNLAQLCIEFAVSGKIMKEREGVSSIRRKACEDVLERDFNHLQENAAGRLKISLFKKILTGSEPVPARQRRWMDMAESLDQAENTMDIIKVTDQLYNEVVDPYFERQHGNLEKVLAVTLEELAEFSWQDYLDEEALNGSLETYLDKVSENMTGLDQMEAKEAPEEEEQKDTKKRVLVVDEKALAKMYSYVERNYGKTFLKESEEKRLNYLLCRGIHGDCSLYFTKGILKGPVLRNYQYEYARKQKDKNLYEYYDNHRVVKNNIRILTEMLKKTLVMRDESEETLSDRGIVIPSRLWRIGRTQDAKVFKRELHAEDSSFVVDVLIDASGSQRSRQGQVAIQAYILSEALSNVEIPHRVMSFCTFWDYTILHQFRDYDADRKENANIFEYITSSNNRDGLAVKAAGHGLLAREEEHKILIVLSDGRPYDVILNRPNARNPQPYHGKYAVQDTGFEVRKLRNQGVCVLGVFAGEEKDLAAEKKIFGKDFAYIRNISGFSPVVGRYLMKQLEKDI
;
A
#
# COMPACT_ATOMS: atom_id res chain seq x y z
N MET A 1 11.68 -3.00 14.87
CA MET A 1 12.47 -4.23 14.60
C MET A 1 13.28 -4.50 15.85
N ASP A 2 13.18 -5.68 16.46
CA ASP A 2 13.99 -6.01 17.64
C ASP A 2 15.47 -5.99 17.27
N GLU A 3 16.32 -5.47 18.16
CA GLU A 3 17.79 -5.39 17.98
C GLU A 3 18.39 -6.77 17.59
N PHE A 4 17.81 -7.82 18.14
CA PHE A 4 18.13 -9.20 17.81
C PHE A 4 17.81 -9.58 16.34
N GLN A 5 16.68 -9.13 15.81
CA GLN A 5 16.31 -9.40 14.41
C GLN A 5 17.25 -8.69 13.45
N LEU A 6 17.66 -7.46 13.76
CA LEU A 6 18.60 -6.69 12.96
C LEU A 6 20.00 -7.34 12.95
N GLU A 7 20.47 -7.80 14.12
CA GLU A 7 21.77 -8.49 14.23
C GLU A 7 21.77 -9.79 13.41
N LEU A 8 20.67 -10.51 13.43
CA LEU A 8 20.52 -11.75 12.70
C LEU A 8 20.50 -11.53 11.19
N GLU A 9 19.73 -10.54 10.73
CA GLU A 9 19.67 -10.13 9.34
C GLU A 9 21.07 -9.77 8.83
N ASN A 10 21.80 -8.97 9.58
CA ASN A 10 23.17 -8.59 9.27
C ASN A 10 24.13 -9.79 9.21
N ARG A 11 23.95 -10.79 10.07
CA ARG A 11 24.76 -12.01 10.04
C ARG A 11 24.52 -12.83 8.77
N ILE A 12 23.27 -12.97 8.34
CA ILE A 12 22.92 -13.70 7.11
C ILE A 12 23.42 -12.94 5.89
N LYS A 13 23.24 -11.62 5.83
CA LYS A 13 23.77 -10.76 4.76
C LYS A 13 25.28 -10.83 4.68
N ASN A 14 25.99 -10.71 5.79
CA ASN A 14 27.44 -10.83 5.85
C ASN A 14 27.92 -12.20 5.35
N LEU A 15 27.20 -13.27 5.64
CA LEU A 15 27.52 -14.61 5.15
C LEU A 15 27.34 -14.69 3.64
N MET A 16 26.26 -14.18 3.10
CA MET A 16 26.00 -14.11 1.67
C MET A 16 27.06 -13.30 0.95
N TRP A 17 27.38 -12.09 1.41
CA TRP A 17 28.41 -11.23 0.85
C TRP A 17 29.81 -11.87 0.90
N THR A 18 30.13 -12.53 2.00
CA THR A 18 31.41 -13.25 2.13
C THR A 18 31.50 -14.43 1.16
N VAL A 19 30.39 -15.05 0.81
CA VAL A 19 30.35 -16.17 -0.14
C VAL A 19 30.36 -15.65 -1.58
N SER A 20 29.58 -14.64 -1.90
CA SER A 20 29.53 -14.06 -3.25
C SER A 20 30.81 -13.30 -3.62
N GLY A 21 31.46 -12.66 -2.64
CA GLY A 21 32.53 -11.72 -2.85
C GLY A 21 32.08 -10.33 -3.30
N ASP A 22 30.79 -10.10 -3.37
CA ASP A 22 30.16 -8.84 -3.73
C ASP A 22 29.33 -8.31 -2.55
N TYR A 23 29.74 -7.16 -2.03
CA TYR A 23 29.09 -6.49 -0.89
C TYR A 23 27.95 -5.56 -1.29
N GLY A 24 27.78 -5.33 -2.60
CA GLY A 24 26.69 -4.54 -3.16
C GLY A 24 25.40 -5.33 -3.42
N LEU A 25 25.42 -6.66 -3.23
CA LEU A 25 24.25 -7.48 -3.44
C LEU A 25 23.20 -7.22 -2.35
N GLU A 26 22.03 -6.79 -2.78
CA GLU A 26 20.87 -6.69 -1.89
C GLU A 26 20.17 -8.03 -1.74
N PHE A 27 19.91 -8.40 -0.52
CA PHE A 27 19.21 -9.61 -0.14
C PHE A 27 18.39 -9.38 1.12
N LYS A 28 17.10 -9.71 1.07
CA LYS A 28 16.26 -9.76 2.26
C LYS A 28 16.21 -11.20 2.77
N PRO A 29 16.89 -11.52 3.87
CA PRO A 29 16.84 -12.86 4.44
C PRO A 29 15.47 -13.17 4.99
N ASP A 30 15.02 -14.41 4.81
CA ASP A 30 13.80 -14.91 5.45
C ASP A 30 14.04 -15.11 6.95
N LEU A 31 13.64 -14.11 7.75
CA LEU A 31 13.75 -14.17 9.21
C LEU A 31 12.78 -15.19 9.84
N GLN A 32 11.69 -15.53 9.15
CA GLN A 32 10.77 -16.58 9.60
C GLN A 32 11.40 -17.96 9.45
N ALA A 33 12.16 -18.18 8.38
CA ALA A 33 12.95 -19.42 8.23
C ALA A 33 13.97 -19.59 9.36
N PHE A 34 14.58 -18.49 9.85
CA PHE A 34 15.48 -18.56 11.00
C PHE A 34 14.77 -18.90 12.30
N ALA A 35 13.59 -18.37 12.54
CA ALA A 35 12.77 -18.75 13.71
C ALA A 35 12.40 -20.23 13.68
N ARG A 36 12.31 -20.83 12.48
CA ARG A 36 12.10 -22.26 12.28
C ARG A 36 13.40 -23.05 12.48
N SER A 37 14.49 -22.67 11.82
CA SER A 37 15.79 -23.32 11.95
C SER A 37 16.93 -22.38 11.58
N LYS A 38 17.89 -22.25 12.49
CA LYS A 38 19.15 -21.53 12.28
C LYS A 38 19.91 -22.06 11.05
N TYR A 39 19.95 -23.38 10.86
CA TYR A 39 20.72 -23.99 9.79
C TYR A 39 20.09 -23.79 8.43
N ILE A 40 18.76 -23.80 8.33
CA ILE A 40 18.03 -23.50 7.09
C ILE A 40 18.35 -22.09 6.63
N ALA A 41 18.24 -21.08 7.50
CA ALA A 41 18.49 -19.70 7.13
C ALA A 41 19.95 -19.42 6.79
N LEU A 42 20.91 -19.96 7.55
CA LEU A 42 22.33 -19.82 7.23
C LEU A 42 22.68 -20.49 5.90
N TYR A 43 22.13 -21.69 5.65
CA TYR A 43 22.39 -22.40 4.40
C TYR A 43 21.74 -21.70 3.20
N ASP A 44 20.56 -21.13 3.37
CA ASP A 44 19.92 -20.34 2.31
C ASP A 44 20.77 -19.11 1.94
N GLY A 45 21.29 -18.37 2.91
CA GLY A 45 22.23 -17.28 2.67
C GLY A 45 23.50 -17.72 1.91
N ILE A 46 24.07 -18.89 2.28
CA ILE A 46 25.23 -19.46 1.56
C ILE A 46 24.86 -19.81 0.12
N LYS A 47 23.72 -20.46 -0.08
CA LYS A 47 23.22 -20.91 -1.39
C LYS A 47 22.98 -19.71 -2.31
N GLN A 48 22.32 -18.65 -1.82
CA GLN A 48 22.06 -17.44 -2.59
C GLN A 48 23.35 -16.68 -2.93
N GLY A 49 24.29 -16.57 -1.99
CA GLY A 49 25.60 -15.98 -2.24
C GLY A 49 26.43 -16.79 -3.25
N ALA A 50 26.40 -18.11 -3.17
CA ALA A 50 27.08 -18.98 -4.15
C ALA A 50 26.44 -18.88 -5.54
N PHE A 51 25.10 -18.77 -5.60
CA PHE A 51 24.42 -18.60 -6.87
C PHE A 51 24.80 -17.27 -7.54
N ALA A 52 24.82 -16.18 -6.80
CA ALA A 52 25.25 -14.88 -7.31
C ALA A 52 26.74 -14.87 -7.76
N LYS A 53 27.60 -15.71 -7.12
CA LYS A 53 29.01 -15.83 -7.49
C LYS A 53 29.24 -16.57 -8.80
N PHE A 54 28.52 -17.67 -9.02
CA PHE A 54 28.79 -18.60 -10.12
C PHE A 54 27.88 -18.43 -11.32
N PHE A 55 26.70 -17.80 -11.14
CA PHE A 55 25.65 -17.72 -12.13
C PHE A 55 25.01 -16.32 -12.17
N ASP A 56 24.37 -16.02 -13.27
CA ASP A 56 23.59 -14.79 -13.44
C ASP A 56 22.22 -14.92 -12.76
N ARG A 57 22.12 -14.28 -11.59
CA ARG A 57 20.91 -14.27 -10.79
C ARG A 57 19.76 -13.53 -11.47
N GLU A 58 20.07 -12.44 -12.18
CA GLU A 58 19.05 -11.60 -12.83
C GLU A 58 18.41 -12.34 -14.00
N ALA A 59 19.23 -12.97 -14.83
CA ALA A 59 18.74 -13.77 -15.95
C ALA A 59 17.84 -14.93 -15.49
N TYR A 60 18.22 -15.59 -14.37
CA TYR A 60 17.41 -16.68 -13.83
C TYR A 60 16.08 -16.18 -13.24
N SER A 61 16.12 -15.10 -12.49
CA SER A 61 14.90 -14.48 -11.93
C SER A 61 13.96 -14.00 -13.04
N LEU A 62 14.51 -13.39 -14.08
CA LEU A 62 13.73 -12.95 -15.24
C LEU A 62 13.02 -14.13 -15.94
N TYR A 63 13.71 -15.27 -16.07
CA TYR A 63 13.07 -16.47 -16.62
C TYR A 63 11.88 -16.94 -15.75
N LEU A 64 12.05 -16.97 -14.43
CA LEU A 64 10.98 -17.39 -13.52
C LEU A 64 9.74 -16.47 -13.66
N VAL A 65 9.97 -15.16 -13.69
CA VAL A 65 8.92 -14.17 -13.89
C VAL A 65 8.22 -14.36 -15.24
N LYS A 66 8.97 -14.55 -16.33
CA LYS A 66 8.40 -14.80 -17.66
C LYS A 66 7.55 -16.06 -17.71
N LYS A 67 7.98 -17.12 -17.02
CA LYS A 67 7.23 -18.37 -16.97
C LYS A 67 5.95 -18.24 -16.16
N ILE A 68 5.99 -17.49 -15.06
CA ILE A 68 4.81 -17.16 -14.25
C ILE A 68 3.83 -16.29 -15.07
N TYR A 69 4.33 -15.30 -15.81
CA TYR A 69 3.52 -14.48 -16.73
C TYR A 69 2.73 -15.34 -17.72
N LEU A 70 3.29 -16.43 -18.17
CA LEU A 70 2.61 -17.42 -19.03
C LEU A 70 1.77 -18.44 -18.24
N HIS A 71 1.30 -18.06 -17.04
CA HIS A 71 0.40 -18.85 -16.18
C HIS A 71 1.00 -20.12 -15.57
N ALA A 72 2.32 -20.18 -15.39
CA ALA A 72 2.91 -21.26 -14.58
C ALA A 72 2.48 -21.14 -13.11
N MET A 73 2.25 -22.26 -12.45
CA MET A 73 1.95 -22.29 -11.01
C MET A 73 3.20 -21.89 -10.21
N GLU A 74 3.10 -20.76 -9.53
CA GLU A 74 4.20 -20.08 -8.88
C GLU A 74 4.87 -20.90 -7.77
N ALA A 75 4.12 -21.29 -6.74
CA ALA A 75 4.68 -22.00 -5.59
C ALA A 75 5.42 -23.31 -5.98
N PRO A 76 4.90 -24.20 -6.84
CA PRO A 76 5.64 -25.33 -7.36
C PRO A 76 6.88 -24.95 -8.20
N LEU A 77 6.77 -23.90 -9.02
CA LEU A 77 7.89 -23.42 -9.83
C LEU A 77 9.04 -22.91 -8.94
N MET A 78 8.72 -22.09 -7.93
CA MET A 78 9.71 -21.57 -6.98
C MET A 78 10.37 -22.68 -6.16
N ASN A 79 9.61 -23.69 -5.72
CA ASN A 79 10.18 -24.85 -5.04
C ASN A 79 11.17 -25.63 -5.92
N LEU A 80 10.85 -25.84 -7.19
CA LEU A 80 11.76 -26.46 -8.15
C LEU A 80 12.96 -25.59 -8.45
N ALA A 81 12.77 -24.28 -8.60
CA ALA A 81 13.85 -23.32 -8.83
C ALA A 81 14.87 -23.34 -7.68
N GLN A 82 14.40 -23.32 -6.42
CA GLN A 82 15.25 -23.41 -5.24
C GLN A 82 16.01 -24.75 -5.18
N LEU A 83 15.38 -25.83 -5.63
CA LEU A 83 16.02 -27.13 -5.72
C LEU A 83 17.11 -27.16 -6.82
N CYS A 84 16.84 -26.57 -7.98
CA CYS A 84 17.82 -26.48 -9.06
C CYS A 84 19.02 -25.60 -8.68
N ILE A 85 18.79 -24.46 -8.00
CA ILE A 85 19.85 -23.62 -7.44
C ILE A 85 20.72 -24.45 -6.49
N GLU A 86 20.09 -25.20 -5.57
CA GLU A 86 20.76 -26.05 -4.60
C GLU A 86 21.78 -27.01 -5.28
N PHE A 87 21.36 -27.74 -6.31
CA PHE A 87 22.23 -28.68 -7.01
C PHE A 87 23.27 -27.99 -7.89
N ALA A 88 22.97 -26.85 -8.47
CA ALA A 88 23.91 -26.10 -9.29
C ALA A 88 25.10 -25.51 -8.50
N VAL A 89 24.88 -25.15 -7.22
CA VAL A 89 25.90 -24.46 -6.43
C VAL A 89 26.57 -25.32 -5.37
N SER A 90 25.88 -26.35 -4.86
CA SER A 90 26.34 -27.10 -3.69
C SER A 90 27.70 -27.77 -3.89
N GLY A 91 27.92 -28.41 -5.03
CA GLY A 91 29.22 -29.06 -5.34
C GLY A 91 30.35 -28.05 -5.46
N LYS A 92 30.10 -26.90 -6.07
CA LYS A 92 31.07 -25.82 -6.27
C LYS A 92 31.48 -25.17 -4.95
N ILE A 93 30.49 -24.80 -4.12
CA ILE A 93 30.78 -24.11 -2.85
C ILE A 93 31.40 -25.04 -1.81
N MET A 94 31.04 -26.32 -1.78
CA MET A 94 31.66 -27.29 -0.86
C MET A 94 33.12 -27.57 -1.19
N LYS A 95 33.54 -27.48 -2.46
CA LYS A 95 34.96 -27.56 -2.88
C LYS A 95 35.77 -26.37 -2.37
N GLU A 96 35.15 -25.18 -2.34
CA GLU A 96 35.83 -23.96 -1.85
C GLU A 96 35.81 -23.86 -0.31
N ARG A 97 34.75 -24.37 0.34
CA ARG A 97 34.51 -24.20 1.77
C ARG A 97 33.99 -25.49 2.40
N GLU A 98 34.87 -26.29 2.94
CA GLU A 98 34.52 -27.62 3.53
C GLU A 98 33.46 -27.56 4.63
N GLY A 99 33.46 -26.50 5.46
CA GLY A 99 32.50 -26.32 6.54
C GLY A 99 31.04 -26.19 6.09
N VAL A 100 30.79 -25.86 4.83
CA VAL A 100 29.43 -25.74 4.28
C VAL A 100 28.72 -27.11 4.25
N SER A 101 29.44 -28.19 4.07
CA SER A 101 28.86 -29.54 4.02
C SER A 101 28.11 -29.92 5.31
N SER A 102 28.64 -29.53 6.47
CA SER A 102 28.00 -29.78 7.77
C SER A 102 26.74 -28.94 7.97
N ILE A 103 26.74 -27.68 7.52
CA ILE A 103 25.57 -26.77 7.59
C ILE A 103 24.48 -27.26 6.65
N ARG A 104 24.84 -27.65 5.42
CA ARG A 104 23.94 -28.22 4.42
C ARG A 104 23.22 -29.45 4.97
N ARG A 105 23.99 -30.39 5.54
CA ARG A 105 23.42 -31.63 6.10
C ARG A 105 22.39 -31.36 7.17
N LYS A 106 22.72 -30.49 8.13
CA LYS A 106 21.79 -30.09 9.20
C LYS A 106 20.58 -29.34 8.65
N ALA A 107 20.75 -28.48 7.66
CA ALA A 107 19.64 -27.80 7.00
C ALA A 107 18.68 -28.80 6.33
N CYS A 108 19.21 -29.83 5.64
CA CYS A 108 18.39 -30.87 5.04
C CYS A 108 17.66 -31.72 6.09
N GLU A 109 18.33 -32.05 7.21
CA GLU A 109 17.71 -32.74 8.35
C GLU A 109 16.53 -31.93 8.92
N ASP A 110 16.75 -30.64 9.21
CA ASP A 110 15.74 -29.75 9.77
C ASP A 110 14.54 -29.54 8.85
N VAL A 111 14.76 -29.45 7.52
CA VAL A 111 13.66 -29.37 6.54
C VAL A 111 12.83 -30.65 6.54
N LEU A 112 13.47 -31.81 6.57
CA LEU A 112 12.75 -33.08 6.58
C LEU A 112 12.01 -33.34 7.90
N GLU A 113 12.53 -32.85 9.02
CA GLU A 113 11.84 -33.02 10.31
C GLU A 113 10.61 -32.11 10.44
N ARG A 114 10.67 -30.89 9.91
CA ARG A 114 9.64 -29.87 10.15
C ARG A 114 8.60 -29.79 9.05
N ASP A 115 9.04 -29.85 7.79
CA ASP A 115 8.18 -29.56 6.64
C ASP A 115 7.75 -30.84 5.89
N PHE A 116 8.06 -32.02 6.40
CA PHE A 116 7.82 -33.28 5.72
C PHE A 116 6.36 -33.47 5.26
N ASN A 117 5.40 -33.20 6.12
CA ASN A 117 3.98 -33.38 5.81
C ASN A 117 3.53 -32.43 4.69
N HIS A 118 3.94 -31.17 4.75
CA HIS A 118 3.62 -30.18 3.73
C HIS A 118 4.28 -30.50 2.37
N LEU A 119 5.54 -30.96 2.40
CA LEU A 119 6.25 -31.37 1.19
C LEU A 119 5.66 -32.61 0.52
N GLN A 120 4.99 -33.48 1.25
CA GLN A 120 4.32 -34.68 0.69
C GLN A 120 3.08 -34.33 -0.16
N GLU A 121 2.47 -33.19 0.03
CA GLU A 121 1.22 -32.80 -0.63
C GLU A 121 1.36 -32.67 -2.16
N ASN A 122 2.51 -32.24 -2.64
CA ASN A 122 2.74 -32.00 -4.07
C ASN A 122 3.91 -32.80 -4.66
N ALA A 123 3.95 -32.95 -5.98
CA ALA A 123 4.95 -33.75 -6.67
C ALA A 123 6.38 -33.17 -6.54
N ALA A 124 6.51 -31.82 -6.59
CA ALA A 124 7.79 -31.14 -6.43
C ALA A 124 8.35 -31.32 -5.01
N GLY A 125 7.49 -31.25 -3.98
CA GLY A 125 7.87 -31.50 -2.60
C GLY A 125 8.32 -32.95 -2.36
N ARG A 126 7.63 -33.93 -2.95
CA ARG A 126 8.06 -35.34 -2.89
C ARG A 126 9.42 -35.58 -3.54
N LEU A 127 9.70 -34.89 -4.66
CA LEU A 127 11.02 -34.92 -5.29
C LEU A 127 12.09 -34.34 -4.36
N LYS A 128 11.81 -33.21 -3.71
CA LYS A 128 12.71 -32.57 -2.74
C LYS A 128 13.00 -33.48 -1.54
N ILE A 129 11.98 -34.16 -0.99
CA ILE A 129 12.14 -35.15 0.08
C ILE A 129 13.10 -36.27 -0.33
N SER A 130 12.91 -36.87 -1.53
CA SER A 130 13.74 -37.95 -2.00
C SER A 130 15.19 -37.53 -2.23
N LEU A 131 15.41 -36.34 -2.80
CA LEU A 131 16.74 -35.77 -2.98
C LEU A 131 17.43 -35.48 -1.65
N PHE A 132 16.73 -34.89 -0.68
CA PHE A 132 17.30 -34.61 0.64
C PHE A 132 17.60 -35.88 1.42
N LYS A 133 16.75 -36.91 1.35
CA LYS A 133 17.05 -38.21 1.91
C LYS A 133 18.29 -38.83 1.27
N LYS A 134 18.43 -38.76 -0.06
CA LYS A 134 19.63 -39.23 -0.76
C LYS A 134 20.91 -38.51 -0.30
N ILE A 135 20.83 -37.18 -0.07
CA ILE A 135 21.95 -36.40 0.49
C ILE A 135 22.36 -36.90 1.88
N LEU A 136 21.39 -37.29 2.71
CA LEU A 136 21.63 -37.71 4.11
C LEU A 136 22.09 -39.17 4.22
N THR A 137 21.50 -40.08 3.45
CA THR A 137 21.69 -41.53 3.55
C THR A 137 22.58 -42.14 2.47
N GLY A 138 22.85 -41.35 1.39
CA GLY A 138 23.63 -41.81 0.23
C GLY A 138 22.81 -42.61 -0.80
N SER A 139 21.66 -43.15 -0.45
CA SER A 139 20.79 -43.91 -1.35
C SER A 139 19.33 -43.80 -0.95
N GLU A 140 18.44 -43.68 -1.94
CA GLU A 140 16.99 -43.69 -1.74
C GLU A 140 16.34 -44.57 -2.81
N PRO A 141 15.60 -45.62 -2.43
CA PRO A 141 14.86 -46.44 -3.39
C PRO A 141 13.62 -45.67 -3.85
N VAL A 142 13.63 -45.26 -5.12
CA VAL A 142 12.53 -44.48 -5.72
C VAL A 142 12.04 -45.11 -7.03
N PRO A 143 10.78 -44.88 -7.45
CA PRO A 143 10.27 -45.30 -8.75
C PRO A 143 11.11 -44.78 -9.91
N ALA A 144 11.14 -45.54 -11.02
CA ALA A 144 11.99 -45.19 -12.19
C ALA A 144 11.74 -43.77 -12.74
N ARG A 145 10.47 -43.30 -12.76
CA ARG A 145 10.11 -41.96 -13.19
C ARG A 145 10.70 -40.88 -12.27
N GLN A 146 10.63 -41.08 -10.98
CA GLN A 146 11.17 -40.14 -10.00
C GLN A 146 12.70 -40.15 -10.00
N ARG A 147 13.33 -41.31 -10.27
CA ARG A 147 14.79 -41.42 -10.44
C ARG A 147 15.27 -40.56 -11.57
N ARG A 148 14.58 -40.56 -12.73
CA ARG A 148 14.92 -39.69 -13.86
C ARG A 148 14.89 -38.20 -13.46
N TRP A 149 13.92 -37.77 -12.71
CA TRP A 149 13.83 -36.39 -12.23
C TRP A 149 14.96 -36.04 -11.26
N MET A 150 15.34 -36.99 -10.41
CA MET A 150 16.49 -36.83 -9.51
C MET A 150 17.80 -36.71 -10.30
N ASP A 151 18.00 -37.56 -11.31
CA ASP A 151 19.19 -37.53 -12.18
C ASP A 151 19.27 -36.21 -12.93
N MET A 152 18.14 -35.67 -13.40
CA MET A 152 18.08 -34.34 -14.03
C MET A 152 18.48 -33.22 -13.06
N ALA A 153 18.00 -33.23 -11.82
CA ALA A 153 18.39 -32.24 -10.83
C ALA A 153 19.89 -32.36 -10.47
N GLU A 154 20.40 -33.59 -10.29
CA GLU A 154 21.82 -33.86 -9.98
C GLU A 154 22.78 -33.48 -11.12
N SER A 155 22.33 -33.54 -12.39
CA SER A 155 23.14 -33.12 -13.54
C SER A 155 23.55 -31.65 -13.46
N LEU A 156 22.82 -30.82 -12.68
CA LEU A 156 23.14 -29.42 -12.45
C LEU A 156 24.44 -29.17 -11.69
N ASP A 157 25.01 -30.17 -11.00
CA ASP A 157 26.35 -30.05 -10.40
C ASP A 157 27.44 -29.72 -11.46
N GLN A 158 27.21 -30.13 -12.71
CA GLN A 158 28.08 -29.86 -13.84
C GLN A 158 27.68 -28.63 -14.67
N ALA A 159 26.64 -27.89 -14.29
CA ALA A 159 26.18 -26.72 -15.03
C ALA A 159 27.27 -25.64 -15.07
N GLU A 160 27.57 -25.15 -16.24
CA GLU A 160 28.55 -24.07 -16.44
C GLU A 160 27.87 -22.70 -16.60
N ASN A 161 26.68 -22.69 -17.14
CA ASN A 161 25.93 -21.48 -17.48
C ASN A 161 24.57 -21.43 -16.81
N THR A 162 24.07 -20.23 -16.57
CA THR A 162 22.68 -20.01 -16.07
C THR A 162 21.62 -20.61 -16.99
N MET A 163 21.90 -20.64 -18.32
CA MET A 163 20.99 -21.21 -19.30
C MET A 163 20.79 -22.71 -19.12
N ASP A 164 21.80 -23.44 -18.65
CA ASP A 164 21.67 -24.86 -18.36
C ASP A 164 20.72 -25.10 -17.17
N ILE A 165 20.78 -24.24 -16.17
CA ILE A 165 19.86 -24.27 -15.02
C ILE A 165 18.44 -23.95 -15.47
N ILE A 166 18.24 -22.94 -16.31
CA ILE A 166 16.95 -22.58 -16.88
C ILE A 166 16.33 -23.75 -17.63
N LYS A 167 17.09 -24.41 -18.51
CA LYS A 167 16.60 -25.56 -19.28
C LYS A 167 16.14 -26.72 -18.41
N VAL A 168 16.94 -27.07 -17.39
CA VAL A 168 16.59 -28.16 -16.46
C VAL A 168 15.39 -27.78 -15.58
N THR A 169 15.32 -26.55 -15.12
CA THR A 169 14.18 -26.06 -14.33
C THR A 169 12.90 -26.09 -15.18
N ASP A 170 12.96 -25.65 -16.43
CA ASP A 170 11.84 -25.67 -17.35
C ASP A 170 11.34 -27.08 -17.61
N GLN A 171 12.28 -27.98 -17.90
CA GLN A 171 11.97 -29.38 -18.16
C GLN A 171 11.39 -30.10 -16.93
N LEU A 172 11.98 -29.87 -15.74
CA LEU A 172 11.45 -30.43 -14.48
C LEU A 172 10.03 -29.89 -14.19
N TYR A 173 9.80 -28.60 -14.41
CA TYR A 173 8.47 -28.04 -14.23
C TYR A 173 7.44 -28.70 -15.16
N ASN A 174 7.78 -28.81 -16.44
CA ASN A 174 6.90 -29.41 -17.45
C ASN A 174 6.68 -30.93 -17.24
N GLU A 175 7.64 -31.66 -16.63
CA GLU A 175 7.46 -33.10 -16.35
C GLU A 175 6.81 -33.40 -15.00
N VAL A 176 7.06 -32.58 -13.96
CA VAL A 176 6.66 -32.84 -12.57
C VAL A 176 5.35 -32.14 -12.21
N VAL A 177 5.19 -30.87 -12.63
CA VAL A 177 4.10 -30.00 -12.19
C VAL A 177 2.99 -29.94 -13.22
N ASP A 178 3.29 -29.51 -14.43
CA ASP A 178 2.31 -29.35 -15.49
C ASP A 178 2.78 -29.97 -16.82
N PRO A 179 2.43 -31.21 -17.11
CA PRO A 179 2.79 -31.90 -18.35
C PRO A 179 2.15 -31.29 -19.63
N TYR A 180 1.19 -30.40 -19.46
CA TYR A 180 0.50 -29.76 -20.58
C TYR A 180 0.96 -28.33 -20.83
N PHE A 181 1.80 -27.77 -19.96
CA PHE A 181 2.25 -26.38 -20.04
C PHE A 181 2.83 -26.02 -21.42
N GLU A 182 3.74 -26.85 -21.92
CA GLU A 182 4.37 -26.61 -23.22
C GLU A 182 3.38 -26.60 -24.39
N ARG A 183 2.33 -27.42 -24.34
CA ARG A 183 1.28 -27.46 -25.37
C ARG A 183 0.35 -26.26 -25.30
N GLN A 184 0.09 -25.72 -24.12
CA GLN A 184 -0.85 -24.62 -23.92
C GLN A 184 -0.18 -23.25 -24.08
N HIS A 185 1.03 -23.09 -23.55
CA HIS A 185 1.72 -21.81 -23.44
C HIS A 185 2.96 -21.68 -24.32
N GLY A 186 3.47 -22.82 -24.82
CA GLY A 186 4.63 -22.87 -25.71
C GLY A 186 5.89 -23.38 -25.04
N ASN A 187 6.92 -23.59 -25.85
CA ASN A 187 8.24 -24.10 -25.42
C ASN A 187 9.07 -23.03 -24.70
N LEU A 188 10.23 -23.43 -24.16
CA LEU A 188 11.16 -22.53 -23.49
C LEU A 188 11.55 -21.30 -24.33
N GLU A 189 11.70 -21.44 -25.64
CA GLU A 189 12.03 -20.31 -26.52
C GLU A 189 10.94 -19.24 -26.49
N LYS A 190 9.66 -19.65 -26.44
CA LYS A 190 8.53 -18.73 -26.32
C LYS A 190 8.50 -18.05 -24.95
N VAL A 191 8.82 -18.79 -23.89
CA VAL A 191 8.97 -18.20 -22.53
C VAL A 191 10.05 -17.12 -22.54
N LEU A 192 11.21 -17.41 -23.12
CA LEU A 192 12.32 -16.45 -23.18
C LEU A 192 12.06 -15.27 -24.11
N ALA A 193 11.23 -15.46 -25.15
CA ALA A 193 10.86 -14.41 -26.10
C ALA A 193 9.91 -13.35 -25.53
N VAL A 194 9.27 -13.60 -24.37
CA VAL A 194 8.46 -12.58 -23.68
C VAL A 194 9.32 -11.36 -23.40
N THR A 195 8.86 -10.20 -23.89
CA THR A 195 9.61 -8.94 -23.76
C THR A 195 9.39 -8.29 -22.42
N LEU A 196 10.32 -7.42 -21.99
CA LEU A 196 10.13 -6.60 -20.78
C LEU A 196 8.94 -5.65 -20.89
N GLU A 197 8.60 -5.25 -22.14
CA GLU A 197 7.44 -4.42 -22.42
C GLU A 197 6.13 -5.18 -22.15
N GLU A 198 6.07 -6.45 -22.55
CA GLU A 198 4.91 -7.33 -22.24
C GLU A 198 4.78 -7.57 -20.74
N LEU A 199 5.89 -7.75 -20.05
CA LEU A 199 5.91 -7.86 -18.58
C LEU A 199 5.51 -6.56 -17.88
N ALA A 200 5.84 -5.40 -18.46
CA ALA A 200 5.40 -4.10 -17.94
C ALA A 200 3.91 -3.84 -18.13
N GLU A 201 3.28 -4.47 -19.15
CA GLU A 201 1.82 -4.45 -19.34
C GLU A 201 1.07 -5.40 -18.39
N PHE A 202 1.79 -6.34 -17.80
CA PHE A 202 1.24 -7.29 -16.84
C PHE A 202 0.98 -6.59 -15.50
N SER A 203 -0.24 -6.72 -14.99
CA SER A 203 -0.60 -6.15 -13.70
C SER A 203 -0.01 -7.00 -12.58
N TRP A 204 1.09 -6.55 -12.02
CA TRP A 204 1.78 -7.22 -10.91
C TRP A 204 0.94 -7.37 -9.64
N GLN A 205 -0.16 -6.63 -9.53
CA GLN A 205 -1.13 -6.79 -8.45
C GLN A 205 -1.79 -8.17 -8.46
N ASP A 206 -1.75 -8.89 -9.59
CA ASP A 206 -2.29 -10.25 -9.72
C ASP A 206 -1.52 -11.27 -8.86
N TYR A 207 -0.25 -10.97 -8.53
CA TYR A 207 0.61 -11.82 -7.72
C TYR A 207 0.68 -11.43 -6.25
N LEU A 208 0.23 -10.24 -5.90
CA LEU A 208 0.32 -9.72 -4.52
C LEU A 208 -0.75 -10.30 -3.59
N ASP A 209 -1.73 -11.07 -4.11
CA ASP A 209 -2.82 -11.65 -3.33
C ASP A 209 -2.46 -12.97 -2.63
N GLU A 210 -1.34 -13.60 -2.95
CA GLU A 210 -0.86 -14.75 -2.19
C GLU A 210 0.20 -14.31 -1.16
N GLU A 211 -0.15 -14.42 0.11
CA GLU A 211 0.60 -13.92 1.29
C GLU A 211 2.06 -14.38 1.43
N ALA A 212 2.55 -15.27 0.56
CA ALA A 212 3.87 -15.90 0.68
C ALA A 212 5.01 -15.21 -0.12
N LEU A 213 4.71 -14.25 -1.00
CA LEU A 213 5.68 -13.68 -1.96
C LEU A 213 5.99 -12.21 -1.80
N ASN A 214 5.33 -11.54 -0.88
CA ASN A 214 5.33 -10.09 -0.72
C ASN A 214 6.71 -9.44 -0.48
N GLY A 215 7.74 -10.18 -0.12
CA GLY A 215 9.06 -9.60 0.17
C GLY A 215 10.06 -9.67 -1.00
N SER A 216 10.04 -10.74 -1.78
CA SER A 216 11.06 -10.96 -2.82
C SER A 216 10.68 -10.37 -4.18
N LEU A 217 9.39 -10.34 -4.49
CA LEU A 217 8.90 -9.78 -5.75
C LEU A 217 8.85 -8.24 -5.72
N GLU A 218 8.43 -7.64 -4.60
CA GLU A 218 8.51 -6.18 -4.41
C GLU A 218 9.94 -5.67 -4.55
N THR A 219 10.92 -6.38 -3.97
CA THR A 219 12.34 -6.02 -4.10
C THR A 219 12.86 -6.20 -5.52
N TYR A 220 12.34 -7.19 -6.26
CA TYR A 220 12.72 -7.40 -7.66
C TYR A 220 12.07 -6.37 -8.58
N LEU A 221 10.81 -6.01 -8.34
CA LEU A 221 10.09 -4.98 -9.08
C LEU A 221 10.68 -3.59 -8.83
N ASP A 222 11.07 -3.30 -7.60
CA ASP A 222 11.81 -2.08 -7.27
C ASP A 222 13.14 -2.05 -8.04
N LYS A 223 13.88 -3.18 -8.12
CA LYS A 223 15.11 -3.27 -8.91
C LYS A 223 14.88 -3.19 -10.42
N VAL A 224 13.83 -3.81 -10.95
CA VAL A 224 13.47 -3.69 -12.36
C VAL A 224 13.02 -2.27 -12.67
N SER A 225 12.25 -1.66 -11.78
CA SER A 225 11.86 -0.25 -11.86
C SER A 225 13.07 0.68 -11.75
N GLU A 226 14.01 0.40 -10.85
CA GLU A 226 15.28 1.13 -10.69
C GLU A 226 16.20 0.97 -11.91
N ASN A 227 16.33 -0.23 -12.46
CA ASN A 227 17.10 -0.47 -13.68
C ASN A 227 16.45 0.16 -14.91
N MET A 228 15.12 0.19 -15.01
CA MET A 228 14.38 0.89 -16.06
C MET A 228 14.44 2.41 -15.91
N THR A 229 14.57 2.94 -14.69
CA THR A 229 14.62 4.39 -14.41
C THR A 229 16.03 4.94 -14.28
N GLY A 230 17.06 4.09 -14.19
CA GLY A 230 18.45 4.53 -14.04
C GLY A 230 18.72 5.26 -12.72
N LEU A 231 17.94 4.96 -11.69
CA LEU A 231 18.10 5.53 -10.35
C LEU A 231 19.15 4.74 -9.56
N ASP A 232 20.39 5.22 -9.57
CA ASP A 232 21.35 4.85 -8.54
C ASP A 232 20.87 5.38 -7.19
N GLN A 233 20.69 4.49 -6.23
CA GLN A 233 20.40 4.86 -4.84
C GLN A 233 21.59 5.62 -4.27
N MET A 234 21.46 6.90 -4.10
CA MET A 234 22.30 7.64 -3.16
C MET A 234 21.76 7.39 -1.75
N GLU A 235 22.32 6.44 -1.05
CA GLU A 235 22.27 6.45 0.42
C GLU A 235 22.86 7.77 0.91
N ALA A 236 22.06 8.51 1.67
CA ALA A 236 22.54 9.67 2.40
C ALA A 236 23.49 9.20 3.52
N LYS A 237 24.74 9.00 3.21
CA LYS A 237 25.84 9.04 4.18
C LYS A 237 26.17 10.49 4.44
N GLU A 238 26.12 10.86 5.72
CA GLU A 238 26.70 12.10 6.20
C GLU A 238 28.13 12.24 5.68
N ALA A 239 28.42 13.39 5.08
CA ALA A 239 29.68 13.68 4.45
C ALA A 239 30.85 13.75 5.45
N PRO A 240 32.05 13.42 5.02
CA PRO A 240 33.11 14.40 5.07
C PRO A 240 33.57 14.82 3.66
N GLU A 241 34.01 16.05 3.62
CA GLU A 241 34.40 16.83 2.47
C GLU A 241 35.60 16.24 1.72
N GLU A 242 35.65 16.60 0.42
CA GLU A 242 36.79 16.75 -0.49
C GLU A 242 37.04 15.66 -1.55
N GLU A 243 36.89 16.15 -2.78
CA GLU A 243 37.62 15.94 -4.04
C GLU A 243 37.50 14.58 -4.78
N GLU A 244 36.84 14.52 -5.88
CA GLU A 244 37.38 14.61 -7.25
C GLU A 244 36.30 14.26 -8.31
N GLN A 245 36.24 15.11 -9.33
CA GLN A 245 35.40 14.99 -10.51
C GLN A 245 35.75 13.73 -11.32
N LYS A 246 34.79 12.84 -11.50
CA LYS A 246 34.74 11.93 -12.66
C LYS A 246 33.37 11.95 -13.29
N ASP A 247 33.33 12.40 -14.53
CA ASP A 247 32.22 12.42 -15.46
C ASP A 247 31.52 11.04 -15.53
N THR A 248 30.46 10.85 -14.78
CA THR A 248 29.45 9.83 -15.04
C THR A 248 28.32 10.48 -15.82
N LYS A 249 28.27 10.20 -17.11
CA LYS A 249 27.16 10.57 -18.00
C LYS A 249 25.86 10.01 -17.41
N LYS A 250 25.08 10.87 -16.73
CA LYS A 250 23.71 10.56 -16.33
C LYS A 250 22.92 10.22 -17.60
N ARG A 251 22.53 8.98 -17.78
CA ARG A 251 21.54 8.60 -18.80
C ARG A 251 20.20 9.15 -18.34
N VAL A 252 19.84 10.29 -18.85
CA VAL A 252 18.53 10.90 -18.66
C VAL A 252 17.55 10.12 -19.53
N LEU A 253 16.63 9.38 -18.93
CA LEU A 253 15.51 8.75 -19.62
C LEU A 253 14.58 9.87 -20.09
N VAL A 254 14.54 10.14 -21.37
CA VAL A 254 13.55 11.04 -21.99
C VAL A 254 12.23 10.28 -21.94
N VAL A 255 11.34 10.66 -21.04
CA VAL A 255 9.96 10.13 -21.02
C VAL A 255 9.27 10.69 -22.26
N ASP A 256 9.11 9.85 -23.27
CA ASP A 256 8.46 10.17 -24.53
C ASP A 256 6.96 10.42 -24.28
N GLU A 257 6.32 11.28 -25.10
CA GLU A 257 4.86 11.52 -25.04
C GLU A 257 4.05 10.22 -25.13
N LYS A 258 4.58 9.22 -25.84
CA LYS A 258 3.99 7.88 -25.93
C LYS A 258 4.01 7.13 -24.60
N ALA A 259 5.05 7.31 -23.78
CA ALA A 259 5.13 6.71 -22.44
C ALA A 259 4.10 7.37 -21.50
N LEU A 260 3.92 8.69 -21.57
CA LEU A 260 2.90 9.39 -20.78
C LEU A 260 1.48 8.95 -21.17
N ALA A 261 1.21 8.76 -22.45
CA ALA A 261 -0.09 8.26 -22.93
C ALA A 261 -0.35 6.81 -22.47
N LYS A 262 0.69 5.97 -22.45
CA LYS A 262 0.60 4.60 -21.90
C LYS A 262 0.32 4.62 -20.39
N MET A 263 0.99 5.49 -19.63
CA MET A 263 0.75 5.66 -18.19
C MET A 263 -0.69 6.11 -17.90
N TYR A 264 -1.19 7.08 -18.65
CA TYR A 264 -2.58 7.52 -18.52
C TYR A 264 -3.57 6.39 -18.82
N SER A 265 -3.36 5.65 -19.91
CA SER A 265 -4.22 4.51 -20.26
C SER A 265 -4.16 3.38 -19.21
N TYR A 266 -3.01 3.20 -18.56
CA TYR A 266 -2.86 2.26 -17.46
C TYR A 266 -3.66 2.70 -16.22
N VAL A 267 -3.57 3.98 -15.83
CA VAL A 267 -4.35 4.55 -14.71
C VAL A 267 -5.85 4.41 -15.02
N GLU A 268 -6.29 4.74 -16.23
CA GLU A 268 -7.69 4.60 -16.64
C GLU A 268 -8.18 3.14 -16.57
N ARG A 269 -7.34 2.19 -16.99
CA ARG A 269 -7.69 0.76 -16.97
C ARG A 269 -7.78 0.18 -15.57
N ASN A 270 -6.93 0.63 -14.63
CA ASN A 270 -6.84 0.05 -13.30
C ASN A 270 -7.71 0.74 -12.26
N TYR A 271 -7.93 2.05 -12.41
CA TYR A 271 -8.70 2.85 -11.44
C TYR A 271 -10.05 3.31 -11.99
N GLY A 272 -10.32 3.07 -13.26
CA GLY A 272 -11.54 3.52 -13.94
C GLY A 272 -11.41 4.89 -14.58
N LYS A 273 -12.38 5.24 -15.41
CA LYS A 273 -12.39 6.52 -16.16
C LYS A 273 -12.53 7.72 -15.24
N THR A 274 -11.85 8.81 -15.61
CA THR A 274 -12.08 10.09 -14.96
C THR A 274 -13.48 10.62 -15.27
N PHE A 275 -14.10 11.26 -14.28
CA PHE A 275 -15.39 11.94 -14.49
C PHE A 275 -15.21 13.44 -14.83
N LEU A 276 -13.98 13.96 -14.74
CA LEU A 276 -13.68 15.34 -15.08
C LEU A 276 -13.50 15.48 -16.59
N LYS A 277 -13.84 16.66 -17.11
CA LYS A 277 -13.50 17.05 -18.47
C LYS A 277 -12.02 17.39 -18.55
N GLU A 278 -11.40 17.16 -19.69
CA GLU A 278 -9.97 17.44 -19.91
C GLU A 278 -9.58 18.90 -19.58
N SER A 279 -10.48 19.86 -19.86
CA SER A 279 -10.26 21.27 -19.54
C SER A 279 -10.24 21.55 -18.03
N GLU A 280 -11.08 20.84 -17.27
CA GLU A 280 -11.16 20.95 -15.81
C GLU A 280 -9.97 20.26 -15.16
N GLU A 281 -9.58 19.09 -15.66
CA GLU A 281 -8.39 18.37 -15.21
C GLU A 281 -7.12 19.22 -15.40
N LYS A 282 -6.91 19.81 -16.57
CA LYS A 282 -5.79 20.72 -16.85
C LYS A 282 -5.82 21.95 -15.94
N ARG A 283 -7.01 22.51 -15.68
CA ARG A 283 -7.16 23.65 -14.78
C ARG A 283 -6.80 23.31 -13.35
N LEU A 284 -7.29 22.18 -12.84
CA LEU A 284 -7.00 21.71 -11.47
C LEU A 284 -5.50 21.39 -11.31
N ASN A 285 -4.90 20.70 -12.28
CA ASN A 285 -3.48 20.41 -12.28
C ASN A 285 -2.64 21.69 -12.29
N TYR A 286 -3.00 22.68 -13.12
CA TYR A 286 -2.32 23.98 -13.14
C TYR A 286 -2.43 24.73 -11.80
N LEU A 287 -3.57 24.61 -11.10
CA LEU A 287 -3.82 25.31 -9.85
C LEU A 287 -3.17 24.63 -8.65
N LEU A 288 -3.27 23.32 -8.56
CA LEU A 288 -2.92 22.54 -7.37
C LEU A 288 -1.53 21.89 -7.45
N CYS A 289 -1.12 21.42 -8.61
CA CYS A 289 0.17 20.77 -8.81
C CYS A 289 1.27 21.83 -9.04
N ARG A 290 1.65 22.53 -7.96
CA ARG A 290 2.69 23.58 -7.95
C ARG A 290 3.69 23.36 -6.83
N GLY A 291 4.89 23.94 -6.98
CA GLY A 291 5.97 23.86 -5.98
C GLY A 291 6.47 22.43 -5.87
N ILE A 292 6.36 21.84 -4.68
CA ILE A 292 6.77 20.47 -4.36
C ILE A 292 6.02 19.42 -5.21
N HIS A 293 4.80 19.74 -5.63
CA HIS A 293 3.94 18.85 -6.43
C HIS A 293 3.96 19.19 -7.93
N GLY A 294 4.93 20.00 -8.40
CA GLY A 294 4.97 20.51 -9.78
C GLY A 294 5.13 19.45 -10.86
N ASP A 295 5.59 18.25 -10.47
CA ASP A 295 5.79 17.13 -11.37
C ASP A 295 4.66 16.08 -11.28
N CYS A 296 3.65 16.32 -10.45
CA CYS A 296 2.52 15.43 -10.25
C CYS A 296 1.28 15.89 -11.01
N SER A 297 0.35 14.98 -11.20
CA SER A 297 -0.96 15.21 -11.78
C SER A 297 -2.04 14.62 -10.89
N LEU A 298 -3.20 15.28 -10.83
CA LEU A 298 -4.39 14.78 -10.14
C LEU A 298 -5.24 13.98 -11.11
N TYR A 299 -5.79 12.88 -10.66
CA TYR A 299 -6.72 12.05 -11.40
C TYR A 299 -7.95 11.73 -10.55
N PHE A 300 -9.13 12.13 -11.00
CA PHE A 300 -10.38 11.93 -10.26
C PHE A 300 -11.21 10.85 -10.92
N THR A 301 -11.62 9.83 -10.16
CA THR A 301 -12.41 8.70 -10.66
C THR A 301 -13.54 8.33 -9.71
N LYS A 302 -14.59 7.70 -10.25
CA LYS A 302 -15.66 7.05 -9.48
C LYS A 302 -15.41 5.54 -9.30
N GLY A 303 -14.23 5.06 -9.67
CA GLY A 303 -13.80 3.68 -9.55
C GLY A 303 -14.13 2.80 -10.75
N ILE A 304 -13.41 1.69 -10.84
CA ILE A 304 -13.52 0.74 -11.95
C ILE A 304 -14.88 0.01 -11.96
N LEU A 305 -15.52 -0.17 -10.81
CA LEU A 305 -16.81 -0.87 -10.68
C LEU A 305 -18.00 -0.05 -11.19
N LYS A 306 -17.84 1.26 -11.39
CA LYS A 306 -18.87 2.13 -11.96
C LYS A 306 -18.85 2.17 -13.50
N GLY A 307 -17.80 1.65 -14.11
CA GLY A 307 -17.69 1.51 -15.55
C GLY A 307 -18.44 0.28 -16.11
N PRO A 308 -18.43 0.09 -17.43
CA PRO A 308 -18.95 -1.13 -18.03
C PRO A 308 -18.16 -2.33 -17.50
N VAL A 309 -18.85 -3.48 -17.33
CA VAL A 309 -18.23 -4.71 -16.87
C VAL A 309 -17.11 -5.11 -17.86
N LEU A 310 -15.88 -4.86 -17.44
CA LEU A 310 -14.71 -5.29 -18.17
C LEU A 310 -14.35 -6.69 -17.66
N ARG A 311 -14.12 -7.65 -18.56
CA ARG A 311 -13.47 -8.92 -18.19
C ARG A 311 -11.98 -8.67 -18.00
N ASN A 312 -11.67 -7.87 -17.00
CA ASN A 312 -10.33 -7.47 -16.61
C ASN A 312 -10.09 -7.95 -15.17
N TYR A 313 -8.93 -8.46 -14.91
CA TYR A 313 -8.52 -8.89 -13.56
C TYR A 313 -8.77 -7.80 -12.50
N GLN A 314 -8.41 -6.54 -12.78
CA GLN A 314 -8.61 -5.43 -11.86
C GLN A 314 -10.09 -5.21 -11.48
N TYR A 315 -11.00 -5.44 -12.41
CA TYR A 315 -12.43 -5.39 -12.12
C TYR A 315 -12.85 -6.52 -11.18
N GLU A 316 -12.35 -7.74 -11.42
CA GLU A 316 -12.65 -8.90 -10.56
C GLU A 316 -11.99 -8.75 -9.19
N TYR A 317 -10.76 -8.24 -9.14
CA TYR A 317 -10.07 -7.92 -7.91
C TYR A 317 -10.85 -6.89 -7.08
N ALA A 318 -11.24 -5.77 -7.70
CA ALA A 318 -12.06 -4.74 -7.05
C ALA A 318 -13.36 -5.32 -6.50
N ARG A 319 -14.00 -6.22 -7.24
CA ARG A 319 -15.21 -6.91 -6.80
C ARG A 319 -14.96 -7.82 -5.60
N LYS A 320 -13.90 -8.62 -5.63
CA LYS A 320 -13.51 -9.49 -4.51
C LYS A 320 -13.19 -8.68 -3.25
N GLN A 321 -12.47 -7.56 -3.39
CA GLN A 321 -12.15 -6.69 -2.26
C GLN A 321 -13.41 -6.03 -1.68
N LYS A 322 -14.33 -5.60 -2.52
CA LYS A 322 -15.65 -5.12 -2.08
C LYS A 322 -16.38 -6.19 -1.28
N ASP A 323 -16.42 -7.43 -1.77
CA ASP A 323 -17.08 -8.54 -1.09
C ASP A 323 -16.38 -8.85 0.26
N LYS A 324 -15.05 -8.78 0.33
CA LYS A 324 -14.26 -8.93 1.56
C LYS A 324 -14.58 -7.83 2.58
N ASN A 325 -14.61 -6.57 2.15
CA ASN A 325 -14.97 -5.43 3.01
C ASN A 325 -16.42 -5.57 3.53
N LEU A 326 -17.35 -6.02 2.69
CA LEU A 326 -18.73 -6.29 3.08
C LEU A 326 -18.83 -7.44 4.07
N TYR A 327 -18.04 -8.51 3.89
CA TYR A 327 -17.97 -9.62 4.83
C TYR A 327 -17.52 -9.14 6.21
N GLU A 328 -16.47 -8.33 6.30
CA GLU A 328 -15.98 -7.75 7.55
C GLU A 328 -17.01 -6.82 8.21
N TYR A 329 -17.77 -6.07 7.39
CA TYR A 329 -18.90 -5.27 7.88
C TYR A 329 -19.99 -6.15 8.48
N TYR A 330 -20.39 -7.25 7.83
CA TYR A 330 -21.43 -8.15 8.37
C TYR A 330 -20.99 -8.84 9.64
N ASP A 331 -19.73 -9.23 9.75
CA ASP A 331 -19.16 -9.82 10.96
C ASP A 331 -19.22 -8.84 12.14
N ASN A 332 -18.96 -7.56 11.90
CA ASN A 332 -18.99 -6.49 12.89
C ASN A 332 -20.32 -5.70 12.95
N HIS A 333 -21.36 -6.16 12.28
CA HIS A 333 -22.61 -5.40 12.05
C HIS A 333 -23.22 -4.78 13.33
N ARG A 334 -23.22 -5.52 14.44
CA ARG A 334 -23.79 -5.03 15.72
C ARG A 334 -22.97 -3.86 16.27
N VAL A 335 -21.65 -3.95 16.22
CA VAL A 335 -20.74 -2.90 16.69
C VAL A 335 -20.87 -1.67 15.80
N VAL A 336 -20.91 -1.86 14.49
CA VAL A 336 -21.07 -0.79 13.50
C VAL A 336 -22.39 -0.05 13.71
N LYS A 337 -23.51 -0.76 13.82
CA LYS A 337 -24.83 -0.16 14.05
C LYS A 337 -24.89 0.64 15.36
N ASN A 338 -24.26 0.13 16.42
CA ASN A 338 -24.19 0.86 17.69
C ASN A 338 -23.34 2.14 17.56
N ASN A 339 -22.18 2.07 16.86
CA ASN A 339 -21.34 3.24 16.60
C ASN A 339 -22.10 4.30 15.79
N ILE A 340 -22.79 3.91 14.72
CA ILE A 340 -23.61 4.83 13.92
C ILE A 340 -24.65 5.53 14.81
N ARG A 341 -25.35 4.77 15.67
CA ARG A 341 -26.36 5.32 16.59
C ARG A 341 -25.72 6.34 17.56
N ILE A 342 -24.62 5.97 18.22
CA ILE A 342 -23.93 6.84 19.18
C ILE A 342 -23.49 8.15 18.50
N LEU A 343 -22.83 8.05 17.34
CA LEU A 343 -22.34 9.22 16.62
C LEU A 343 -23.49 10.11 16.15
N THR A 344 -24.58 9.52 15.62
CA THR A 344 -25.79 10.24 15.21
C THR A 344 -26.42 10.97 16.39
N GLU A 345 -26.56 10.33 17.56
CA GLU A 345 -27.10 10.94 18.76
C GLU A 345 -26.23 12.12 19.25
N MET A 346 -24.90 11.95 19.23
CA MET A 346 -23.97 13.02 19.59
C MET A 346 -24.11 14.23 18.67
N LEU A 347 -24.11 14.01 17.36
CA LEU A 347 -24.26 15.08 16.36
C LEU A 347 -25.62 15.78 16.49
N LYS A 348 -26.73 15.03 16.60
CA LYS A 348 -28.06 15.59 16.79
C LYS A 348 -28.16 16.46 18.04
N LYS A 349 -27.59 15.98 19.16
CA LYS A 349 -27.58 16.75 20.41
C LYS A 349 -26.88 18.09 20.25
N THR A 350 -25.76 18.12 19.55
CA THR A 350 -25.00 19.37 19.34
C THR A 350 -25.73 20.32 18.42
N LEU A 351 -26.39 19.83 17.37
CA LEU A 351 -27.17 20.66 16.47
C LEU A 351 -28.42 21.23 17.17
N VAL A 352 -29.14 20.41 17.94
CA VAL A 352 -30.30 20.87 18.72
C VAL A 352 -29.91 21.93 19.76
N MET A 353 -28.75 21.76 20.43
CA MET A 353 -28.26 22.79 21.37
C MET A 353 -27.93 24.13 20.68
N ARG A 354 -27.63 24.11 19.39
CA ARG A 354 -27.41 25.30 18.59
C ARG A 354 -28.68 25.98 18.12
N ASP A 355 -29.74 25.20 17.85
CA ASP A 355 -31.07 25.74 17.50
C ASP A 355 -31.82 26.35 18.70
N GLU A 356 -31.33 26.16 19.93
CA GLU A 356 -31.85 26.84 21.08
C GLU A 356 -31.54 28.34 20.93
N SER A 357 -32.58 29.09 20.58
CA SER A 357 -32.54 30.53 20.40
C SER A 357 -31.94 31.23 21.64
N GLU A 358 -30.91 32.03 21.44
CA GLU A 358 -30.35 32.85 22.51
C GLU A 358 -31.36 33.92 22.90
N GLU A 359 -31.97 33.79 24.10
CA GLU A 359 -32.86 34.80 24.63
C GLU A 359 -32.06 36.02 25.10
N THR A 360 -31.99 37.04 24.27
CA THR A 360 -31.35 38.30 24.66
C THR A 360 -32.36 39.32 25.16
N LEU A 361 -32.02 40.04 26.21
CA LEU A 361 -32.81 41.15 26.71
C LEU A 361 -32.73 42.34 25.76
N SER A 362 -33.85 42.80 25.27
CA SER A 362 -33.93 43.83 24.24
C SER A 362 -34.96 44.91 24.59
N ASP A 363 -34.93 46.00 23.86
CA ASP A 363 -35.95 47.06 23.93
C ASP A 363 -37.20 46.73 23.10
N ARG A 364 -37.17 45.65 22.34
CA ARG A 364 -38.26 45.19 21.45
C ARG A 364 -38.32 43.67 21.45
N GLY A 365 -39.56 43.12 21.36
CA GLY A 365 -39.78 41.67 21.32
C GLY A 365 -40.94 41.23 22.18
N ILE A 366 -40.84 40.02 22.77
CA ILE A 366 -41.84 39.45 23.66
C ILE A 366 -41.65 40.01 25.06
N VAL A 367 -42.72 40.58 25.65
CA VAL A 367 -42.68 41.16 27.00
C VAL A 367 -42.43 40.10 28.06
N ILE A 368 -41.47 40.36 28.96
CA ILE A 368 -41.19 39.53 30.13
C ILE A 368 -42.04 40.07 31.31
N PRO A 369 -43.16 39.45 31.71
CA PRO A 369 -44.04 39.97 32.72
C PRO A 369 -43.34 40.22 34.08
N SER A 370 -42.41 39.36 34.45
CA SER A 370 -41.62 39.48 35.67
C SER A 370 -40.68 40.68 35.74
N ARG A 371 -40.48 41.38 34.63
CA ARG A 371 -39.60 42.58 34.54
C ARG A 371 -40.35 43.89 34.35
N LEU A 372 -41.67 43.87 34.17
CA LEU A 372 -42.47 45.07 33.95
C LEU A 372 -42.34 46.11 35.08
N TRP A 373 -42.10 45.68 36.32
CA TRP A 373 -41.90 46.55 37.47
C TRP A 373 -40.68 47.50 37.33
N ARG A 374 -39.75 47.19 36.41
CA ARG A 374 -38.57 48.05 36.15
C ARG A 374 -38.89 49.27 35.34
N ILE A 375 -39.99 49.29 34.62
CA ILE A 375 -40.39 50.45 33.77
C ILE A 375 -40.60 51.68 34.68
N GLY A 376 -39.84 52.72 34.41
CA GLY A 376 -39.87 53.97 35.18
C GLY A 376 -39.21 53.94 36.57
N ARG A 377 -38.61 52.81 36.99
CA ARG A 377 -37.91 52.69 38.27
C ARG A 377 -36.39 52.48 38.14
N THR A 378 -35.96 52.02 37.00
CA THR A 378 -34.54 51.78 36.71
C THR A 378 -34.22 52.40 35.35
N GLN A 379 -32.96 52.78 35.15
CA GLN A 379 -32.49 53.30 33.85
C GLN A 379 -32.40 52.20 32.77
N ASP A 380 -32.43 50.94 33.15
CA ASP A 380 -32.40 49.78 32.24
C ASP A 380 -33.83 49.35 31.92
N ALA A 381 -34.35 49.78 30.77
CA ALA A 381 -35.71 49.53 30.28
C ALA A 381 -35.85 48.21 29.47
N LYS A 382 -34.83 47.33 29.47
CA LYS A 382 -34.88 46.07 28.72
C LYS A 382 -35.84 45.07 29.38
N VAL A 383 -37.12 45.17 29.02
CA VAL A 383 -38.22 44.35 29.54
C VAL A 383 -38.74 43.36 28.50
N PHE A 384 -38.14 43.35 27.32
CA PHE A 384 -38.49 42.42 26.25
C PHE A 384 -37.41 41.36 26.11
N LYS A 385 -37.82 40.14 25.76
CA LYS A 385 -36.92 39.13 25.23
C LYS A 385 -37.06 39.09 23.72
N ARG A 386 -35.93 39.03 23.06
CA ARG A 386 -35.83 38.77 21.64
C ARG A 386 -35.19 37.41 21.48
N GLU A 387 -35.85 36.52 20.78
CA GLU A 387 -35.29 35.27 20.31
C GLU A 387 -34.44 35.62 19.07
N LEU A 388 -33.15 35.56 19.22
CA LEU A 388 -32.24 35.58 18.10
C LEU A 388 -32.16 34.12 17.61
N HIS A 389 -32.84 33.82 16.51
CA HIS A 389 -32.54 32.61 15.79
C HIS A 389 -31.09 32.79 15.30
N ALA A 390 -30.19 31.89 15.71
CA ALA A 390 -28.90 31.79 15.06
C ALA A 390 -29.20 31.53 13.58
N GLU A 391 -28.54 32.30 12.69
CA GLU A 391 -28.59 31.98 11.27
C GLU A 391 -28.24 30.51 11.12
N ASP A 392 -29.00 29.76 10.31
CA ASP A 392 -28.79 28.32 10.06
C ASP A 392 -27.34 28.10 9.67
N SER A 393 -26.48 27.81 10.67
CA SER A 393 -25.08 27.59 10.41
C SER A 393 -24.92 26.24 9.71
N SER A 394 -24.70 26.30 8.41
CA SER A 394 -24.57 25.12 7.57
C SER A 394 -23.18 24.50 7.70
N PHE A 395 -23.16 23.16 7.82
CA PHE A 395 -21.93 22.36 7.90
C PHE A 395 -21.75 21.54 6.65
N VAL A 396 -20.50 21.38 6.26
CA VAL A 396 -20.10 20.44 5.21
C VAL A 396 -18.87 19.65 5.65
N VAL A 397 -18.87 18.36 5.38
CA VAL A 397 -17.79 17.44 5.80
C VAL A 397 -17.18 16.74 4.59
N ASP A 398 -15.87 16.70 4.55
CA ASP A 398 -15.10 15.86 3.64
C ASP A 398 -14.40 14.74 4.42
N VAL A 399 -14.50 13.52 3.94
CA VAL A 399 -13.80 12.36 4.48
C VAL A 399 -12.80 11.89 3.44
N LEU A 400 -11.52 12.03 3.76
CA LEU A 400 -10.41 11.64 2.91
C LEU A 400 -9.70 10.43 3.49
N ILE A 401 -9.63 9.34 2.74
CA ILE A 401 -9.12 8.03 3.19
C ILE A 401 -7.82 7.73 2.49
N ASP A 402 -6.77 7.48 3.26
CA ASP A 402 -5.51 6.98 2.72
C ASP A 402 -5.68 5.56 2.19
N ALA A 403 -5.40 5.36 0.90
CA ALA A 403 -5.46 4.08 0.21
C ALA A 403 -4.06 3.56 -0.14
N SER A 404 -3.05 3.88 0.64
CA SER A 404 -1.68 3.36 0.47
C SER A 404 -1.58 1.87 0.80
N GLY A 405 -0.53 1.23 0.30
CA GLY A 405 -0.28 -0.19 0.53
C GLY A 405 -0.14 -0.60 1.99
N SER A 406 0.31 0.32 2.86
CA SER A 406 0.42 0.11 4.32
C SER A 406 -0.93 -0.17 5.01
N GLN A 407 -2.03 0.32 4.43
CA GLN A 407 -3.39 0.11 4.94
C GLN A 407 -4.00 -1.25 4.56
N ARG A 408 -3.31 -2.08 3.76
CA ARG A 408 -3.85 -3.35 3.23
C ARG A 408 -4.35 -4.30 4.32
N SER A 409 -3.61 -4.45 5.40
CA SER A 409 -3.98 -5.33 6.52
C SER A 409 -5.22 -4.85 7.30
N ARG A 410 -5.60 -3.57 7.18
CA ARG A 410 -6.70 -2.92 7.88
C ARG A 410 -7.78 -2.38 6.95
N GLN A 411 -7.72 -2.75 5.68
CA GLN A 411 -8.56 -2.21 4.62
C GLN A 411 -10.06 -2.23 4.97
N GLY A 412 -10.59 -3.37 5.42
CA GLY A 412 -11.99 -3.49 5.81
C GLY A 412 -12.35 -2.64 7.03
N GLN A 413 -11.44 -2.54 8.03
CA GLN A 413 -11.67 -1.71 9.22
C GLN A 413 -11.74 -0.22 8.86
N VAL A 414 -10.85 0.26 7.99
CA VAL A 414 -10.84 1.65 7.51
C VAL A 414 -12.10 1.96 6.70
N ALA A 415 -12.52 1.04 5.81
CA ALA A 415 -13.77 1.16 5.08
C ALA A 415 -15.00 1.25 6.02
N ILE A 416 -15.03 0.43 7.08
CA ILE A 416 -16.10 0.48 8.09
C ILE A 416 -16.08 1.79 8.87
N GLN A 417 -14.92 2.33 9.22
CA GLN A 417 -14.81 3.62 9.91
C GLN A 417 -15.38 4.76 9.05
N ALA A 418 -15.01 4.81 7.78
CA ALA A 418 -15.55 5.78 6.83
C ALA A 418 -17.06 5.61 6.61
N TYR A 419 -17.54 4.36 6.56
CA TYR A 419 -18.95 4.04 6.45
C TYR A 419 -19.76 4.50 7.68
N ILE A 420 -19.23 4.30 8.90
CA ILE A 420 -19.86 4.79 10.15
C ILE A 420 -20.00 6.32 10.11
N LEU A 421 -18.97 7.04 9.69
CA LEU A 421 -19.01 8.49 9.53
C LEU A 421 -20.08 8.92 8.53
N SER A 422 -20.05 8.34 7.34
CA SER A 422 -20.96 8.68 6.26
C SER A 422 -22.42 8.41 6.63
N GLU A 423 -22.73 7.26 7.26
CA GLU A 423 -24.07 6.92 7.72
C GLU A 423 -24.56 7.87 8.84
N ALA A 424 -23.69 8.22 9.78
CA ALA A 424 -24.04 9.14 10.85
C ALA A 424 -24.33 10.55 10.32
N LEU A 425 -23.49 11.04 9.39
CA LEU A 425 -23.70 12.34 8.74
C LEU A 425 -24.96 12.36 7.87
N SER A 426 -25.25 11.27 7.13
CA SER A 426 -26.50 11.11 6.38
C SER A 426 -27.73 11.13 7.28
N ASN A 427 -27.67 10.52 8.48
CA ASN A 427 -28.78 10.50 9.44
C ASN A 427 -29.09 11.88 10.05
N VAL A 428 -28.16 12.81 9.95
CA VAL A 428 -28.25 14.19 10.46
C VAL A 428 -28.40 15.20 9.31
N GLU A 429 -28.47 14.71 8.07
CA GLU A 429 -28.63 15.50 6.85
C GLU A 429 -27.50 16.51 6.60
N ILE A 430 -26.29 16.24 7.12
CA ILE A 430 -25.10 17.06 6.84
C ILE A 430 -24.53 16.66 5.47
N PRO A 431 -24.37 17.61 4.52
CA PRO A 431 -23.73 17.38 3.25
C PRO A 431 -22.29 16.87 3.46
N HIS A 432 -21.95 15.75 2.82
CA HIS A 432 -20.60 15.20 2.98
C HIS A 432 -20.16 14.41 1.76
N ARG A 433 -18.85 14.50 1.48
CA ARG A 433 -18.18 13.77 0.42
C ARG A 433 -17.20 12.75 1.02
N VAL A 434 -17.06 11.59 0.39
CA VAL A 434 -16.11 10.55 0.80
C VAL A 434 -15.24 10.18 -0.38
N MET A 435 -13.94 10.31 -0.20
CA MET A 435 -12.93 9.98 -1.21
C MET A 435 -11.79 9.19 -0.59
N SER A 436 -11.16 8.31 -1.36
CA SER A 436 -9.84 7.78 -1.03
C SER A 436 -8.78 8.33 -1.98
N PHE A 437 -7.52 8.29 -1.54
CA PHE A 437 -6.41 8.71 -2.37
C PHE A 437 -5.26 7.72 -2.31
N CYS A 438 -4.61 7.55 -3.44
CA CYS A 438 -3.33 6.86 -3.58
C CYS A 438 -2.51 7.56 -4.66
N THR A 439 -1.23 7.28 -4.71
CA THR A 439 -0.36 7.81 -5.77
C THR A 439 0.21 6.65 -6.56
N PHE A 440 0.04 6.70 -7.85
CA PHE A 440 0.64 5.77 -8.79
C PHE A 440 1.45 6.57 -9.81
N TRP A 441 2.76 6.37 -9.78
CA TRP A 441 3.72 7.17 -10.54
C TRP A 441 3.55 8.67 -10.23
N ASP A 442 3.29 9.48 -11.26
CA ASP A 442 3.07 10.92 -11.10
C ASP A 442 1.60 11.30 -10.88
N TYR A 443 0.69 10.32 -10.85
CA TYR A 443 -0.74 10.56 -10.69
C TYR A 443 -1.15 10.34 -9.23
N THR A 444 -1.64 11.40 -8.58
CA THR A 444 -2.38 11.27 -7.33
C THR A 444 -3.85 11.03 -7.68
N ILE A 445 -4.30 9.82 -7.44
CA ILE A 445 -5.62 9.32 -7.81
C ILE A 445 -6.57 9.55 -6.65
N LEU A 446 -7.66 10.26 -6.91
CA LEU A 446 -8.73 10.52 -5.97
C LEU A 446 -9.96 9.72 -6.39
N HIS A 447 -10.26 8.68 -5.64
CA HIS A 447 -11.42 7.82 -5.88
C HIS A 447 -12.60 8.29 -5.04
N GLN A 448 -13.62 8.84 -5.69
CA GLN A 448 -14.82 9.37 -5.06
C GLN A 448 -15.90 8.30 -4.92
N PHE A 449 -16.24 7.94 -3.69
CA PHE A 449 -17.30 6.98 -3.39
C PHE A 449 -18.67 7.64 -3.31
N ARG A 450 -18.72 8.87 -2.79
CA ARG A 450 -19.92 9.66 -2.59
C ARG A 450 -19.64 11.14 -2.80
N ASP A 451 -20.57 11.85 -3.40
CA ASP A 451 -20.55 13.32 -3.49
C ASP A 451 -21.33 13.95 -2.33
N TYR A 452 -21.20 15.28 -2.14
CA TYR A 452 -21.78 16.01 -1.01
C TYR A 452 -23.30 15.81 -0.88
N ASP A 453 -24.02 15.97 -1.96
CA ASP A 453 -25.48 15.96 -1.98
C ASP A 453 -26.06 14.63 -2.52
N ALA A 454 -25.24 13.57 -2.50
CA ALA A 454 -25.65 12.26 -2.98
C ALA A 454 -26.62 11.54 -2.05
N ASP A 455 -27.41 10.63 -2.61
CA ASP A 455 -28.31 9.79 -1.84
C ASP A 455 -27.58 8.92 -0.80
N ARG A 456 -28.23 8.67 0.34
CA ARG A 456 -27.70 7.78 1.38
C ARG A 456 -27.32 6.39 0.86
N LYS A 457 -27.98 5.91 -0.19
CA LYS A 457 -27.65 4.62 -0.82
C LYS A 457 -26.22 4.55 -1.35
N GLU A 458 -25.64 5.70 -1.70
CA GLU A 458 -24.27 5.77 -2.19
C GLU A 458 -23.21 5.51 -1.09
N ASN A 459 -23.58 5.56 0.19
CA ASN A 459 -22.68 5.21 1.29
C ASN A 459 -22.12 3.79 1.14
N ALA A 460 -22.89 2.87 0.54
CA ALA A 460 -22.46 1.50 0.28
C ALA A 460 -21.27 1.42 -0.70
N ASN A 461 -21.04 2.46 -1.52
CA ASN A 461 -19.88 2.50 -2.42
C ASN A 461 -18.55 2.59 -1.65
N ILE A 462 -18.55 3.01 -0.38
CA ILE A 462 -17.36 3.06 0.47
C ILE A 462 -16.71 1.66 0.62
N PHE A 463 -17.51 0.60 0.53
CA PHE A 463 -16.97 -0.77 0.53
C PHE A 463 -16.20 -1.13 -0.75
N GLU A 464 -16.26 -0.28 -1.80
CA GLU A 464 -15.39 -0.37 -2.97
C GLU A 464 -13.97 0.17 -2.71
N TYR A 465 -13.66 0.57 -1.48
CA TYR A 465 -12.34 1.01 -1.05
C TYR A 465 -11.31 -0.11 -1.24
N ILE A 466 -10.22 0.25 -1.92
CA ILE A 466 -9.12 -0.66 -2.26
C ILE A 466 -7.81 0.07 -1.96
N THR A 467 -6.90 -0.62 -1.30
CA THR A 467 -5.54 -0.12 -1.08
C THR A 467 -4.67 -0.37 -2.30
N SER A 468 -3.84 0.60 -2.61
CA SER A 468 -2.93 0.57 -3.76
C SER A 468 -1.50 0.90 -3.32
N SER A 469 -0.70 1.54 -4.18
CA SER A 469 0.73 1.71 -3.99
C SER A 469 1.10 2.81 -2.97
N ASN A 470 1.53 3.95 -3.45
CA ASN A 470 2.10 5.03 -2.63
C ASN A 470 1.04 6.06 -2.23
N ASN A 471 1.42 7.02 -1.38
CA ASN A 471 0.55 8.10 -0.95
C ASN A 471 1.30 9.44 -0.91
N ARG A 472 0.72 10.46 -1.54
CA ARG A 472 1.17 11.85 -1.48
C ARG A 472 0.12 12.67 -0.74
N ASP A 473 0.14 12.57 0.59
CA ASP A 473 -0.87 13.13 1.49
C ASP A 473 -1.03 14.64 1.32
N GLY A 474 0.07 15.38 1.20
CA GLY A 474 0.02 16.84 1.03
C GLY A 474 -0.79 17.26 -0.18
N LEU A 475 -0.59 16.62 -1.34
CA LEU A 475 -1.34 16.91 -2.56
C LEU A 475 -2.81 16.49 -2.46
N ALA A 476 -3.08 15.33 -1.84
CA ALA A 476 -4.43 14.82 -1.63
C ALA A 476 -5.24 15.74 -0.69
N VAL A 477 -4.66 16.16 0.44
CA VAL A 477 -5.25 17.12 1.38
C VAL A 477 -5.52 18.46 0.70
N LYS A 478 -4.59 18.95 -0.11
CA LYS A 478 -4.76 20.19 -0.88
C LYS A 478 -5.89 20.08 -1.89
N ALA A 479 -6.02 18.94 -2.59
CA ALA A 479 -7.07 18.71 -3.57
C ALA A 479 -8.46 18.58 -2.92
N ALA A 480 -8.57 17.84 -1.81
CA ALA A 480 -9.79 17.74 -1.02
C ALA A 480 -10.21 19.10 -0.47
N GLY A 481 -9.26 19.83 0.14
CA GLY A 481 -9.50 21.16 0.67
C GLY A 481 -9.96 22.17 -0.38
N HIS A 482 -9.44 22.08 -1.61
CA HIS A 482 -9.90 22.96 -2.69
C HIS A 482 -11.38 22.75 -3.03
N GLY A 483 -11.83 21.49 -3.11
CA GLY A 483 -13.23 21.17 -3.32
C GLY A 483 -14.13 21.63 -2.16
N LEU A 484 -13.66 21.44 -0.92
CA LEU A 484 -14.37 21.84 0.28
C LEU A 484 -14.50 23.38 0.41
N LEU A 485 -13.44 24.13 0.05
CA LEU A 485 -13.47 25.60 0.06
C LEU A 485 -14.40 26.20 -1.02
N ALA A 486 -14.71 25.46 -2.06
CA ALA A 486 -15.64 25.88 -3.10
C ALA A 486 -17.13 25.76 -2.68
N ARG A 487 -17.43 25.13 -1.54
CA ARG A 487 -18.78 25.00 -0.99
C ARG A 487 -19.20 26.31 -0.31
N GLU A 488 -20.50 26.55 -0.24
CA GLU A 488 -21.10 27.76 0.31
C GLU A 488 -21.28 27.71 1.84
N GLU A 489 -21.29 26.48 2.42
CA GLU A 489 -21.47 26.27 3.85
C GLU A 489 -20.40 27.00 4.67
N GLU A 490 -20.83 27.56 5.80
CA GLU A 490 -19.99 28.37 6.68
C GLU A 490 -18.91 27.50 7.36
N HIS A 491 -19.29 26.36 7.90
CA HIS A 491 -18.40 25.48 8.65
C HIS A 491 -17.94 24.29 7.80
N LYS A 492 -16.65 24.26 7.51
CA LYS A 492 -16.00 23.27 6.65
C LYS A 492 -15.12 22.34 7.49
N ILE A 493 -15.37 21.05 7.42
CA ILE A 493 -14.63 20.04 8.19
C ILE A 493 -14.01 19.01 7.24
N LEU A 494 -12.69 18.80 7.35
CA LEU A 494 -11.96 17.75 6.66
C LEU A 494 -11.51 16.69 7.67
N ILE A 495 -11.96 15.44 7.48
CA ILE A 495 -11.54 14.29 8.28
C ILE A 495 -10.61 13.44 7.41
N VAL A 496 -9.37 13.24 7.85
CA VAL A 496 -8.37 12.44 7.14
C VAL A 496 -8.12 11.15 7.91
N LEU A 497 -8.41 10.01 7.29
CA LEU A 497 -8.11 8.68 7.80
C LEU A 497 -6.77 8.24 7.19
N SER A 498 -5.67 8.27 7.96
CA SER A 498 -4.32 7.97 7.49
C SER A 498 -3.51 7.22 8.56
N ASP A 499 -2.40 6.59 8.16
CA ASP A 499 -1.40 6.03 9.07
C ASP A 499 -0.22 6.97 9.35
N GLY A 500 -0.26 8.17 8.79
CA GLY A 500 0.78 9.19 8.99
C GLY A 500 2.11 8.90 8.31
N ARG A 501 2.12 8.03 7.31
CA ARG A 501 3.31 7.65 6.54
C ARG A 501 3.23 8.09 5.08
N PRO A 502 3.30 9.38 4.79
CA PRO A 502 3.35 9.81 3.40
C PRO A 502 4.64 9.33 2.74
N TYR A 503 4.48 8.58 1.66
CA TYR A 503 5.59 8.00 0.90
C TYR A 503 5.25 7.95 -0.58
N ASP A 504 6.10 8.59 -1.39
CA ASP A 504 5.98 8.54 -2.84
C ASP A 504 7.35 8.55 -3.52
N VAL A 505 7.49 7.75 -4.56
CA VAL A 505 8.71 7.68 -5.38
C VAL A 505 8.52 8.58 -6.58
N ILE A 506 9.32 9.64 -6.67
CA ILE A 506 9.30 10.54 -7.82
C ILE A 506 10.06 9.89 -8.97
N LEU A 507 9.41 9.78 -10.12
CA LEU A 507 10.08 9.48 -11.36
C LEU A 507 10.98 10.66 -11.76
N ASN A 508 12.29 10.41 -11.92
CA ASN A 508 13.22 11.40 -12.43
C ASN A 508 12.89 11.72 -13.89
N ARG A 509 12.08 12.76 -14.09
CA ARG A 509 11.92 13.35 -15.43
C ARG A 509 13.12 14.25 -15.76
N PRO A 510 13.55 14.34 -17.02
CA PRO A 510 14.69 15.17 -17.43
C PRO A 510 14.57 16.65 -17.06
N ASN A 511 13.36 17.12 -16.79
CA ASN A 511 13.04 18.48 -16.38
C ASN A 511 12.29 18.52 -15.04
N ALA A 512 12.49 17.53 -14.15
CA ALA A 512 11.85 17.50 -12.85
C ALA A 512 12.15 18.78 -12.07
N ARG A 513 11.09 19.46 -11.63
CA ARG A 513 11.20 20.72 -10.86
C ARG A 513 11.62 20.45 -9.42
N ASN A 514 11.33 19.27 -8.93
CA ASN A 514 11.66 18.86 -7.57
C ASN A 514 12.19 17.40 -7.54
N PRO A 515 13.52 17.22 -7.60
CA PRO A 515 14.15 15.89 -7.65
C PRO A 515 14.20 15.17 -6.29
N GLN A 516 13.67 15.77 -5.21
CA GLN A 516 13.73 15.15 -3.89
C GLN A 516 12.65 14.08 -3.74
N PRO A 517 12.99 12.86 -3.24
CA PRO A 517 12.01 11.82 -2.96
C PRO A 517 11.04 12.28 -1.85
N TYR A 518 9.75 11.99 -2.05
CA TYR A 518 8.69 12.40 -1.14
C TYR A 518 8.48 11.37 -0.03
N HIS A 519 9.36 11.40 0.98
CA HIS A 519 9.27 10.49 2.13
C HIS A 519 9.81 11.11 3.44
N GLY A 520 9.56 10.43 4.55
CA GLY A 520 10.10 10.75 5.87
C GLY A 520 9.76 12.16 6.34
N LYS A 521 10.74 12.89 6.88
CA LYS A 521 10.53 14.22 7.45
C LYS A 521 9.99 15.24 6.44
N TYR A 522 10.45 15.15 5.20
CA TYR A 522 10.06 16.06 4.12
C TYR A 522 8.57 15.94 3.78
N ALA A 523 8.08 14.72 3.55
CA ALA A 523 6.68 14.48 3.25
C ALA A 523 5.74 14.83 4.42
N VAL A 524 6.15 14.51 5.66
CA VAL A 524 5.42 14.90 6.89
C VAL A 524 5.35 16.42 7.06
N GLN A 525 6.42 17.14 6.74
CA GLN A 525 6.42 18.62 6.81
C GLN A 525 5.50 19.23 5.76
N ASP A 526 5.51 18.69 4.53
CA ASP A 526 4.63 19.15 3.45
C ASP A 526 3.15 18.92 3.80
N THR A 527 2.79 17.71 4.22
CA THR A 527 1.42 17.39 4.65
C THR A 527 0.99 18.31 5.81
N GLY A 528 1.86 18.50 6.81
CA GLY A 528 1.59 19.41 7.92
C GLY A 528 1.50 20.89 7.49
N PHE A 529 2.18 21.29 6.43
CA PHE A 529 2.07 22.64 5.85
C PHE A 529 0.71 22.83 5.18
N GLU A 530 0.26 21.90 4.34
CA GLU A 530 -1.03 22.01 3.66
C GLU A 530 -2.21 21.91 4.67
N VAL A 531 -2.11 21.08 5.71
CA VAL A 531 -3.09 21.05 6.82
C VAL A 531 -3.18 22.41 7.52
N ARG A 532 -2.04 23.04 7.87
CA ARG A 532 -2.03 24.37 8.51
C ARG A 532 -2.60 25.45 7.60
N LYS A 533 -2.31 25.36 6.31
CA LYS A 533 -2.82 26.30 5.32
C LYS A 533 -4.34 26.23 5.21
N LEU A 534 -4.93 25.03 5.18
CA LEU A 534 -6.38 24.84 5.20
C LEU A 534 -7.01 25.38 6.49
N ARG A 535 -6.39 25.16 7.65
CA ARG A 535 -6.85 25.73 8.93
C ARG A 535 -6.85 27.25 8.93
N ASN A 536 -5.83 27.87 8.34
CA ASN A 536 -5.77 29.33 8.19
C ASN A 536 -6.85 29.88 7.23
N GLN A 537 -7.41 29.03 6.39
CA GLN A 537 -8.54 29.33 5.49
C GLN A 537 -9.91 29.03 6.12
N GLY A 538 -9.95 28.70 7.41
CA GLY A 538 -11.21 28.43 8.14
C GLY A 538 -11.70 26.98 8.06
N VAL A 539 -10.90 26.04 7.52
CA VAL A 539 -11.26 24.63 7.47
C VAL A 539 -10.80 23.91 8.76
N CYS A 540 -11.71 23.26 9.46
CA CYS A 540 -11.37 22.38 10.58
C CYS A 540 -10.82 21.06 10.07
N VAL A 541 -9.56 20.72 10.37
CA VAL A 541 -8.93 19.48 9.90
C VAL A 541 -8.68 18.54 11.07
N LEU A 542 -9.27 17.34 11.01
CA LEU A 542 -9.10 16.25 11.98
C LEU A 542 -8.34 15.09 11.33
N GLY A 543 -7.23 14.68 11.92
CA GLY A 543 -6.59 13.40 11.60
C GLY A 543 -7.21 12.25 12.41
N VAL A 544 -7.55 11.16 11.76
CA VAL A 544 -7.95 9.91 12.42
C VAL A 544 -6.90 8.87 12.11
N PHE A 545 -6.09 8.58 13.13
CA PHE A 545 -4.96 7.70 12.99
C PHE A 545 -5.39 6.24 12.96
N ALA A 546 -5.12 5.59 11.84
CA ALA A 546 -5.40 4.18 11.58
C ALA A 546 -4.10 3.36 11.42
N GLY A 547 -2.99 3.80 12.02
CA GLY A 547 -1.65 3.22 11.88
C GLY A 547 -1.16 2.46 13.11
N GLU A 548 0.13 2.11 13.11
CA GLU A 548 0.84 1.50 14.23
C GLU A 548 1.36 2.55 15.21
N GLU A 549 1.50 2.21 16.50
CA GLU A 549 1.93 3.16 17.55
C GLU A 549 3.27 3.85 17.25
N LYS A 550 4.17 3.19 16.52
CA LYS A 550 5.47 3.76 16.12
C LYS A 550 5.34 5.01 15.24
N ASP A 551 4.25 5.13 14.48
CA ASP A 551 4.02 6.22 13.52
C ASP A 551 3.24 7.39 14.10
N LEU A 552 2.75 7.24 15.32
CA LEU A 552 1.99 8.27 16.03
C LEU A 552 2.73 9.62 16.13
N ALA A 553 4.06 9.57 16.15
CA ALA A 553 4.88 10.78 16.20
C ALA A 553 4.81 11.62 14.91
N ALA A 554 4.65 10.97 13.76
CA ALA A 554 4.47 11.63 12.47
C ALA A 554 3.08 12.27 12.38
N GLU A 555 2.04 11.54 12.79
CA GLU A 555 0.66 12.03 12.83
C GLU A 555 0.51 13.28 13.72
N LYS A 556 1.15 13.27 14.91
CA LYS A 556 1.21 14.43 15.79
C LYS A 556 1.87 15.66 15.14
N LYS A 557 2.85 15.46 14.26
CA LYS A 557 3.50 16.56 13.55
C LYS A 557 2.62 17.13 12.44
N ILE A 558 1.81 16.28 11.79
CA ILE A 558 0.88 16.67 10.72
C ILE A 558 -0.31 17.42 11.31
N PHE A 559 -1.05 16.82 12.24
CA PHE A 559 -2.33 17.32 12.73
C PHE A 559 -2.26 18.08 14.05
N GLY A 560 -1.13 18.01 14.76
CA GLY A 560 -0.94 18.71 16.04
C GLY A 560 -1.81 18.12 17.16
N LYS A 561 -2.72 18.94 17.71
CA LYS A 561 -3.65 18.53 18.77
C LYS A 561 -4.94 17.91 18.24
N ASP A 562 -5.22 18.12 16.97
CA ASP A 562 -6.49 17.76 16.34
C ASP A 562 -6.34 16.42 15.61
N PHE A 563 -6.01 15.38 16.37
CA PHE A 563 -6.00 14.01 15.87
C PHE A 563 -6.63 13.05 16.89
N ALA A 564 -7.22 11.97 16.37
CA ALA A 564 -7.84 10.90 17.13
C ALA A 564 -7.09 9.58 16.88
N TYR A 565 -6.64 8.92 17.94
CA TYR A 565 -6.07 7.58 17.86
C TYR A 565 -7.10 6.54 18.26
N ILE A 566 -7.37 5.60 17.37
CA ILE A 566 -8.43 4.62 17.53
C ILE A 566 -7.85 3.21 17.47
N ARG A 567 -7.76 2.54 18.62
CA ARG A 567 -7.26 1.16 18.73
C ARG A 567 -8.30 0.13 18.27
N ASN A 568 -9.56 0.36 18.63
CA ASN A 568 -10.67 -0.55 18.36
C ASN A 568 -11.86 0.19 17.78
N ILE A 569 -12.55 -0.45 16.85
CA ILE A 569 -13.72 0.10 16.19
C ILE A 569 -14.85 0.48 17.16
N SER A 570 -14.97 -0.22 18.31
CA SER A 570 -15.96 0.10 19.35
C SER A 570 -15.76 1.48 19.99
N GLY A 571 -14.53 1.98 20.03
CA GLY A 571 -14.18 3.30 20.56
C GLY A 571 -14.23 4.43 19.51
N PHE A 572 -14.55 4.12 18.25
CA PHE A 572 -14.49 5.08 17.14
C PHE A 572 -15.44 6.27 17.37
N SER A 573 -16.73 6.00 17.51
CA SER A 573 -17.75 7.05 17.60
C SER A 573 -17.62 7.97 18.81
N PRO A 574 -17.30 7.49 20.04
CA PRO A 574 -17.06 8.38 21.16
C PRO A 574 -15.88 9.32 21.00
N VAL A 575 -14.83 8.90 20.29
CA VAL A 575 -13.60 9.71 20.10
C VAL A 575 -13.83 10.75 19.02
N VAL A 576 -14.26 10.32 17.83
CA VAL A 576 -14.51 11.22 16.69
C VAL A 576 -15.70 12.14 16.98
N GLY A 577 -16.76 11.62 17.59
CA GLY A 577 -17.94 12.40 17.96
C GLY A 577 -17.60 13.55 18.91
N ARG A 578 -16.79 13.32 19.97
CA ARG A 578 -16.33 14.40 20.86
C ARG A 578 -15.55 15.49 20.14
N TYR A 579 -14.74 15.10 19.17
CA TYR A 579 -13.99 16.09 18.38
C TYR A 579 -14.95 16.92 17.51
N LEU A 580 -15.84 16.27 16.78
CA LEU A 580 -16.84 16.95 15.96
C LEU A 580 -17.73 17.88 16.81
N MET A 581 -18.21 17.42 17.96
CA MET A 581 -18.97 18.26 18.91
C MET A 581 -18.17 19.50 19.31
N LYS A 582 -16.89 19.32 19.69
CA LYS A 582 -16.02 20.43 20.08
C LYS A 582 -15.80 21.44 18.96
N GLN A 583 -15.76 21.02 17.71
CA GLN A 583 -15.66 21.95 16.57
C GLN A 583 -17.01 22.65 16.32
N LEU A 584 -18.09 21.92 16.45
CA LEU A 584 -19.44 22.48 16.34
C LEU A 584 -19.77 23.47 17.48
N GLU A 585 -19.14 23.33 18.65
CA GLU A 585 -19.32 24.22 19.83
C GLU A 585 -18.36 25.43 19.84
N LYS A 586 -17.26 25.42 19.08
CA LYS A 586 -16.21 26.48 19.14
C LYS A 586 -16.65 27.85 18.63
N ASP A 587 -17.73 27.89 17.90
CA ASP A 587 -18.24 29.10 17.28
C ASP A 587 -19.40 29.72 18.08
N ILE A 588 -19.58 29.28 19.34
CA ILE A 588 -20.41 29.90 20.37
C ILE A 588 -19.52 30.74 21.28
#